data_b5c97ee32fc2c5c89bc2f9e85110b889
#
_entry.id   b5c97ee32fc2c5c89bc2f9e85110b889
#
_cell.length_a   1.000
_cell.length_b   1.000
_cell.length_c   1.000
_cell.angle_alpha   90.00
_cell.angle_beta   90.00
_cell.angle_gamma   90.00
#
_symmetry.space_group_name_H-M   'P 1'
#
loop_
_entity.id
_entity.type
_entity.pdbx_description
1 polymer ?
#
loop_
_entity_poly.entity_id
_entity_poly.type
_entity_poly.pdbx_seq_one_letter_code
_entity_poly.pdbx_strand_id
1 'polypeptide(L)'
;YEIMPSLVGSEMCIRDRVWDEETATKFYTQYYTDKDNKEKVNAFNNNRKMFKLKYVGSQHSDGSNTSFLGINLDEPQQMVRKACQRAIDENIASLQKNFDQFKVNTPLISVSPLKAYIGLKEGVTEKSKFEVLEAELSKEGKMTYKRVGVIQPKENLIWDNRYMASEEQAYGSDFGFTTFRKVSGGDFYPGMLIREIK
;
A
#
# COMPACT_ATOMS: atom_id res chain seq x y z
N TYR A 1 -8.08 -1.99 -38.26
CA TYR A 1 -7.87 -1.00 -37.19
C TYR A 1 -7.19 -1.77 -36.06
N GLU A 2 -5.87 -1.58 -35.89
CA GLU A 2 -5.16 -2.03 -34.69
C GLU A 2 -5.65 -1.18 -33.51
N ILE A 3 -6.33 -1.82 -32.59
CA ILE A 3 -6.69 -1.19 -31.31
C ILE A 3 -5.40 -1.15 -30.48
N MET A 4 -4.72 0.00 -30.46
CA MET A 4 -3.62 0.22 -29.53
C MET A 4 -4.12 0.06 -28.10
N PRO A 5 -3.47 -0.74 -27.27
CA PRO A 5 -3.80 -0.79 -25.86
C PRO A 5 -3.65 0.62 -25.26
N SER A 6 -4.63 1.04 -24.48
CA SER A 6 -4.54 2.32 -23.75
C SER A 6 -3.43 2.21 -22.71
N LEU A 7 -2.36 2.98 -22.87
CA LEU A 7 -1.24 3.07 -21.94
C LEU A 7 -1.30 4.40 -21.19
N VAL A 8 -1.29 4.34 -19.87
CA VAL A 8 -1.29 5.51 -19.00
C VAL A 8 -0.12 5.40 -18.03
N GLY A 9 0.68 6.47 -17.94
CA GLY A 9 1.75 6.61 -16.98
C GLY A 9 1.33 7.45 -15.77
N SER A 10 1.83 7.11 -14.61
CA SER A 10 1.69 7.91 -13.39
C SER A 10 3.03 8.05 -12.66
N GLU A 11 3.25 9.21 -12.06
CA GLU A 11 4.43 9.48 -11.24
C GLU A 11 4.01 10.01 -9.88
N MET A 12 4.57 9.45 -8.81
CA MET A 12 4.39 9.92 -7.45
C MET A 12 5.72 10.34 -6.84
N CYS A 13 5.81 11.59 -6.41
CA CYS A 13 6.94 12.12 -5.67
C CYS A 13 6.66 12.08 -4.17
N ILE A 14 7.57 11.48 -3.41
CA ILE A 14 7.43 11.32 -1.97
C ILE A 14 8.30 12.35 -1.28
N ARG A 15 7.69 13.10 -0.37
CA ARG A 15 8.38 14.04 0.51
C ARG A 15 7.94 13.78 1.94
N ASP A 16 8.88 13.40 2.78
CA ASP A 16 8.63 13.16 4.19
C ASP A 16 8.97 14.39 5.02
N ARG A 17 8.26 14.54 6.15
CA ARG A 17 8.54 15.58 7.13
C ARG A 17 9.64 15.07 8.05
N VAL A 18 10.74 15.81 8.12
CA VAL A 18 11.75 15.56 9.15
C VAL A 18 11.30 16.29 10.41
N TRP A 19 10.19 15.85 10.99
CA TRP A 19 9.66 16.40 12.24
C TRP A 19 9.75 15.33 13.32
N ASP A 20 10.46 15.65 14.37
CA ASP A 20 10.35 14.93 15.62
C ASP A 20 9.07 15.33 16.37
N GLU A 21 8.79 14.65 17.46
CA GLU A 21 7.59 14.88 18.27
C GLU A 21 7.52 16.32 18.81
N GLU A 22 8.66 16.90 19.17
CA GLU A 22 8.76 18.28 19.65
C GLU A 22 8.41 19.28 18.55
N THR A 23 8.95 19.11 17.34
CA THR A 23 8.66 19.96 16.20
C THR A 23 7.21 19.84 15.77
N ALA A 24 6.64 18.63 15.78
CA ALA A 24 5.22 18.41 15.48
C ALA A 24 4.32 19.11 16.52
N THR A 25 4.61 18.95 17.81
CA THR A 25 3.88 19.62 18.90
C THR A 25 3.94 21.13 18.75
N LYS A 26 5.11 21.67 18.47
CA LYS A 26 5.31 23.12 18.26
C LYS A 26 4.48 23.63 17.07
N PHE A 27 4.46 22.88 15.98
CA PHE A 27 3.61 23.24 14.83
C PHE A 27 2.14 23.30 15.21
N TYR A 28 1.61 22.25 15.84
CA TYR A 28 0.19 22.19 16.21
C TYR A 28 -0.21 23.21 17.25
N THR A 29 0.65 23.52 18.22
CA THR A 29 0.33 24.48 19.28
C THR A 29 0.51 25.94 18.87
N GLN A 30 1.52 26.25 18.09
CA GLN A 30 1.91 27.63 17.79
C GLN A 30 1.47 28.11 16.40
N TYR A 31 1.43 27.21 15.40
CA TYR A 31 1.24 27.61 14.02
C TYR A 31 -0.03 27.04 13.39
N TYR A 32 -0.44 25.83 13.80
CA TYR A 32 -1.67 25.23 13.26
C TYR A 32 -2.89 25.96 13.80
N THR A 33 -3.74 26.44 12.89
CA THR A 33 -4.92 27.24 13.25
C THR A 33 -5.85 27.35 12.05
N ASP A 34 -7.00 27.95 12.28
CA ASP A 34 -7.92 28.31 11.22
C ASP A 34 -7.26 29.24 10.20
N LYS A 35 -7.64 29.10 8.95
CA LYS A 35 -7.08 29.87 7.80
C LYS A 35 -7.17 31.37 8.00
N ASP A 36 -8.03 31.85 8.89
CA ASP A 36 -8.33 33.25 9.14
C ASP A 36 -7.40 33.92 10.15
N ASN A 37 -6.59 33.16 10.88
CA ASN A 37 -5.64 33.73 11.85
C ASN A 37 -4.36 34.20 11.14
N LYS A 38 -4.38 35.44 10.65
CA LYS A 38 -3.27 36.05 9.91
C LYS A 38 -1.96 36.13 10.71
N GLU A 39 -2.01 36.30 12.03
CA GLU A 39 -0.82 36.38 12.86
C GLU A 39 -0.07 35.05 12.89
N LYS A 40 -0.78 33.94 13.10
CA LYS A 40 -0.18 32.61 13.10
C LYS A 40 0.32 32.20 11.72
N VAL A 41 -0.42 32.57 10.65
CA VAL A 41 0.03 32.36 9.27
C VAL A 41 1.33 33.10 8.99
N ASN A 42 1.44 34.37 9.40
CA ASN A 42 2.65 35.16 9.26
C ASN A 42 3.81 34.59 10.09
N ALA A 43 3.54 34.19 11.33
CA ALA A 43 4.52 33.53 12.19
C ALA A 43 5.07 32.24 11.57
N PHE A 44 4.19 31.41 10.98
CA PHE A 44 4.60 30.22 10.24
C PHE A 44 5.47 30.57 9.03
N ASN A 45 5.06 31.54 8.23
CA ASN A 45 5.81 31.94 7.04
C ASN A 45 7.20 32.45 7.36
N ASN A 46 7.37 33.19 8.48
CA ASN A 46 8.65 33.68 8.94
C ASN A 46 9.57 32.54 9.46
N ASN A 47 8.97 31.44 9.97
CA ASN A 47 9.69 30.30 10.53
C ASN A 47 9.69 29.07 9.60
N ARG A 48 9.31 29.22 8.34
CA ARG A 48 9.16 28.13 7.37
C ARG A 48 10.37 27.21 7.24
N LYS A 49 11.57 27.74 7.50
CA LYS A 49 12.83 26.98 7.44
C LYS A 49 12.92 25.87 8.51
N MET A 50 12.15 25.96 9.60
CA MET A 50 12.09 24.92 10.64
C MET A 50 11.30 23.69 10.18
N PHE A 51 10.36 23.88 9.26
CA PHE A 51 9.44 22.85 8.78
C PHE A 51 9.89 22.32 7.40
N LYS A 52 11.02 21.64 7.38
CA LYS A 52 11.59 21.12 6.14
C LYS A 52 10.91 19.81 5.72
N LEU A 53 10.70 19.67 4.44
CA LEU A 53 10.38 18.38 3.81
C LEU A 53 11.68 17.77 3.28
N LYS A 54 11.89 16.49 3.52
CA LYS A 54 12.96 15.70 2.91
C LYS A 54 12.41 14.96 1.73
N TYR A 55 13.03 15.10 0.57
CA TYR A 55 12.73 14.25 -0.57
C TYR A 55 13.21 12.83 -0.27
N VAL A 56 12.30 11.87 -0.34
CA VAL A 56 12.58 10.45 -0.08
C VAL A 56 12.81 9.72 -1.40
N GLY A 57 11.99 9.99 -2.40
CA GLY A 57 12.10 9.38 -3.71
C GLY A 57 10.88 9.66 -4.57
N SER A 58 10.90 9.11 -5.77
CA SER A 58 9.76 9.07 -6.68
C SER A 58 9.57 7.67 -7.23
N GLN A 59 8.34 7.36 -7.61
CA GLN A 59 7.96 6.11 -8.25
C GLN A 59 7.15 6.42 -9.49
N HIS A 60 7.48 5.72 -10.57
CA HIS A 60 6.77 5.77 -11.83
C HIS A 60 6.20 4.38 -12.16
N SER A 61 5.01 4.34 -12.73
CA SER A 61 4.39 3.13 -13.22
C SER A 61 3.46 3.41 -14.39
N ASP A 62 3.27 2.40 -15.24
CA ASP A 62 2.43 2.45 -16.42
C ASP A 62 1.29 1.45 -16.28
N GLY A 63 0.08 1.86 -16.61
CA GLY A 63 -1.10 1.00 -16.65
C GLY A 63 -1.57 0.75 -18.07
N SER A 64 -1.85 -0.50 -18.39
CA SER A 64 -2.45 -0.87 -19.67
C SER A 64 -3.74 -1.64 -19.45
N ASN A 65 -4.65 -1.55 -20.42
CA ASN A 65 -5.84 -2.37 -20.50
C ASN A 65 -5.78 -3.20 -21.79
N THR A 66 -5.54 -4.51 -21.65
CA THR A 66 -5.54 -5.46 -22.76
C THR A 66 -6.55 -6.55 -22.49
N SER A 67 -7.32 -6.94 -23.50
CA SER A 67 -8.21 -8.09 -23.38
C SER A 67 -7.49 -9.39 -23.74
N PHE A 68 -7.99 -10.50 -23.21
CA PHE A 68 -7.39 -11.83 -23.40
C PHE A 68 -7.33 -12.31 -24.87
N LEU A 69 -8.19 -11.82 -25.76
CA LEU A 69 -8.26 -12.21 -27.17
C LEU A 69 -8.00 -11.04 -28.13
N GLY A 70 -7.45 -9.92 -27.65
CA GLY A 70 -7.29 -8.72 -28.47
C GLY A 70 -8.61 -8.00 -28.80
N ILE A 71 -9.74 -8.50 -28.31
CA ILE A 71 -11.06 -7.88 -28.42
C ILE A 71 -11.37 -7.22 -27.09
N ASN A 72 -11.32 -5.91 -27.05
CA ASN A 72 -11.75 -5.16 -25.87
C ASN A 72 -13.22 -4.77 -26.08
N LEU A 73 -14.10 -5.31 -25.25
CA LEU A 73 -15.53 -5.00 -25.27
C LEU A 73 -15.88 -3.76 -24.44
N ASP A 74 -14.89 -3.19 -23.73
CA ASP A 74 -15.10 -1.99 -22.94
C ASP A 74 -15.27 -0.77 -23.83
N GLU A 75 -16.11 0.15 -23.40
CA GLU A 75 -16.17 1.48 -24.00
C GLU A 75 -14.85 2.23 -23.83
N PRO A 76 -14.45 3.12 -24.77
CA PRO A 76 -13.16 3.83 -24.69
C PRO A 76 -12.93 4.57 -23.37
N GLN A 77 -13.96 5.14 -22.77
CA GLN A 77 -13.86 5.80 -21.47
C GLN A 77 -13.56 4.83 -20.33
N GLN A 78 -14.14 3.62 -20.36
CA GLN A 78 -13.87 2.58 -19.37
C GLN A 78 -12.45 2.04 -19.52
N MET A 79 -11.96 1.88 -20.76
CA MET A 79 -10.58 1.47 -21.01
C MET A 79 -9.57 2.45 -20.40
N VAL A 80 -9.74 3.74 -20.64
CA VAL A 80 -8.88 4.77 -20.06
C VAL A 80 -8.98 4.76 -18.53
N ARG A 81 -10.17 4.65 -17.98
CA ARG A 81 -10.38 4.61 -16.52
C ARG A 81 -9.69 3.41 -15.89
N LYS A 82 -9.80 2.21 -16.48
CA LYS A 82 -9.14 1.00 -16.00
C LYS A 82 -7.61 1.16 -16.05
N ALA A 83 -7.07 1.68 -17.16
CA ALA A 83 -5.63 1.91 -17.30
C ALA A 83 -5.10 2.92 -16.28
N CYS A 84 -5.80 4.04 -16.07
CA CYS A 84 -5.44 5.02 -15.04
C CYS A 84 -5.44 4.40 -13.64
N GLN A 85 -6.49 3.66 -13.29
CA GLN A 85 -6.58 3.03 -11.97
C GLN A 85 -5.48 2.00 -11.75
N ARG A 86 -5.17 1.18 -12.76
CA ARG A 86 -4.08 0.19 -12.69
C ARG A 86 -2.71 0.86 -12.53
N ALA A 87 -2.45 1.96 -13.26
CA ALA A 87 -1.22 2.72 -13.10
C ALA A 87 -1.07 3.29 -11.68
N ILE A 88 -2.16 3.78 -11.09
CA ILE A 88 -2.16 4.29 -9.71
C ILE A 88 -1.94 3.14 -8.72
N ASP A 89 -2.67 2.04 -8.85
CA ASP A 89 -2.57 0.89 -7.95
C ASP A 89 -1.14 0.29 -7.98
N GLU A 90 -0.53 0.14 -9.16
CA GLU A 90 0.84 -0.32 -9.31
C GLU A 90 1.85 0.64 -8.72
N ASN A 91 1.61 1.96 -8.88
CA ASN A 91 2.47 2.98 -8.29
C ASN A 91 2.43 2.90 -6.75
N ILE A 92 1.24 2.78 -6.16
CA ILE A 92 1.07 2.61 -4.71
C ILE A 92 1.75 1.32 -4.23
N ALA A 93 1.54 0.19 -4.92
CA ALA A 93 2.17 -1.08 -4.58
C ALA A 93 3.71 -0.98 -4.62
N SER A 94 4.25 -0.30 -5.64
CA SER A 94 5.69 -0.08 -5.76
C SER A 94 6.24 0.83 -4.66
N LEU A 95 5.49 1.86 -4.23
CA LEU A 95 5.83 2.69 -3.08
C LEU A 95 5.91 1.86 -1.79
N GLN A 96 4.93 1.01 -1.56
CA GLN A 96 4.87 0.13 -0.39
C GLN A 96 6.03 -0.88 -0.35
N LYS A 97 6.48 -1.34 -1.52
CA LYS A 97 7.62 -2.26 -1.64
C LYS A 97 8.98 -1.58 -1.48
N ASN A 98 9.12 -0.38 -2.03
CA ASN A 98 10.42 0.27 -2.15
C ASN A 98 10.77 1.19 -0.98
N PHE A 99 9.79 1.70 -0.26
CA PHE A 99 9.98 2.68 0.82
C PHE A 99 9.41 2.18 2.14
N ASP A 100 10.25 2.11 3.15
CA ASP A 100 9.87 1.60 4.49
C ASP A 100 8.74 2.40 5.15
N GLN A 101 8.63 3.69 4.82
CA GLN A 101 7.59 4.59 5.32
C GLN A 101 6.18 4.19 4.85
N PHE A 102 6.07 3.44 3.75
CA PHE A 102 4.81 3.03 3.14
C PHE A 102 4.52 1.55 3.27
N LYS A 103 5.38 0.79 3.95
CA LYS A 103 5.13 -0.64 4.17
C LYS A 103 3.80 -0.87 4.89
N VAL A 104 2.95 -1.66 4.27
CA VAL A 104 1.64 -2.00 4.83
C VAL A 104 1.78 -3.12 5.85
N ASN A 105 1.12 -2.94 6.97
CA ASN A 105 0.90 -3.99 7.97
C ASN A 105 -0.58 -4.41 7.89
N THR A 106 -0.82 -5.65 7.50
CA THR A 106 -2.16 -6.22 7.35
C THR A 106 -2.38 -7.30 8.42
N PRO A 107 -3.51 -7.33 9.13
CA PRO A 107 -3.77 -8.36 10.13
C PRO A 107 -4.09 -9.71 9.49
N LEU A 108 -3.62 -10.79 10.10
CA LEU A 108 -4.12 -12.13 9.84
C LEU A 108 -5.57 -12.23 10.32
N ILE A 109 -6.47 -12.64 9.42
CA ILE A 109 -7.90 -12.84 9.73
C ILE A 109 -8.19 -14.27 10.22
N SER A 110 -7.35 -15.22 9.79
CA SER A 110 -7.45 -16.63 10.18
C SER A 110 -6.07 -17.24 10.16
N VAL A 111 -5.87 -18.29 10.95
CA VAL A 111 -4.60 -19.05 11.02
C VAL A 111 -4.75 -20.50 10.59
N SER A 112 -5.98 -21.00 10.43
CA SER A 112 -6.27 -22.34 9.93
C SER A 112 -7.45 -22.32 8.96
N PRO A 113 -7.20 -22.14 7.66
CA PRO A 113 -5.94 -21.77 6.99
C PRO A 113 -5.51 -20.32 7.26
N LEU A 114 -4.21 -20.03 7.05
CA LEU A 114 -3.66 -18.67 7.17
C LEU A 114 -4.24 -17.77 6.08
N LYS A 115 -4.88 -16.66 6.46
CA LYS A 115 -5.55 -15.74 5.54
C LYS A 115 -5.33 -14.27 5.94
N ALA A 116 -5.27 -13.39 4.95
CA ALA A 116 -5.24 -11.93 5.15
C ALA A 116 -5.90 -11.20 3.98
N TYR A 117 -6.41 -9.99 4.26
CA TYR A 117 -6.98 -9.08 3.25
C TYR A 117 -5.86 -8.29 2.56
N ILE A 118 -5.14 -8.96 1.68
CA ILE A 118 -4.09 -8.37 0.84
C ILE A 118 -4.05 -9.17 -0.47
N GLY A 119 -3.80 -8.53 -1.59
CA GLY A 119 -3.89 -9.19 -2.88
C GLY A 119 -3.00 -8.61 -3.97
N LEU A 120 -3.41 -8.82 -5.22
CA LEU A 120 -2.67 -8.36 -6.40
C LEU A 120 -2.55 -6.83 -6.46
N LYS A 121 -3.53 -6.09 -5.92
CA LYS A 121 -3.52 -4.63 -5.87
C LYS A 121 -2.34 -4.11 -5.06
N GLU A 122 -1.97 -4.77 -3.98
CA GLU A 122 -0.79 -4.47 -3.17
C GLU A 122 0.48 -5.11 -3.74
N GLY A 123 0.41 -5.68 -4.94
CA GLY A 123 1.52 -6.29 -5.64
C GLY A 123 1.97 -7.62 -5.06
N VAL A 124 1.09 -8.34 -4.37
CA VAL A 124 1.37 -9.70 -3.86
C VAL A 124 1.59 -10.65 -5.01
N THR A 125 2.62 -11.44 -4.94
CA THR A 125 2.95 -12.50 -5.89
C THR A 125 3.21 -13.82 -5.14
N GLU A 126 3.25 -14.93 -5.84
CA GLU A 126 3.61 -16.23 -5.27
C GLU A 126 5.02 -16.27 -4.66
N LYS A 127 5.90 -15.36 -5.11
CA LYS A 127 7.27 -15.22 -4.60
C LYS A 127 7.37 -14.29 -3.40
N SER A 128 6.33 -13.49 -3.14
CA SER A 128 6.30 -12.58 -1.99
C SER A 128 6.44 -13.35 -0.69
N LYS A 129 7.20 -12.80 0.26
CA LYS A 129 7.34 -13.33 1.62
C LYS A 129 6.90 -12.29 2.62
N PHE A 130 6.24 -12.72 3.66
CA PHE A 130 5.74 -11.85 4.72
C PHE A 130 6.26 -12.33 6.07
N GLU A 131 6.83 -11.40 6.83
CA GLU A 131 7.07 -11.64 8.25
C GLU A 131 5.76 -11.50 9.01
N VAL A 132 5.58 -12.35 10.02
CA VAL A 132 4.49 -12.26 10.99
C VAL A 132 5.02 -11.56 12.22
N LEU A 133 4.29 -10.52 12.64
CA LEU A 133 4.69 -9.60 13.69
C LEU A 133 3.72 -9.71 14.87
N GLU A 134 4.27 -9.88 16.05
CA GLU A 134 3.58 -9.78 17.32
C GLU A 134 3.78 -8.38 17.89
N ALA A 135 2.69 -7.74 18.31
CA ALA A 135 2.74 -6.44 18.95
C ALA A 135 3.07 -6.62 20.43
N GLU A 136 4.13 -5.99 20.89
CA GLU A 136 4.55 -5.96 22.29
C GLU A 136 4.53 -4.51 22.81
N LEU A 137 4.00 -4.30 24.01
CA LEU A 137 4.07 -3.01 24.66
C LEU A 137 5.40 -2.92 25.44
N SER A 138 6.25 -1.96 25.08
CA SER A 138 7.50 -1.70 25.81
C SER A 138 7.21 -1.19 27.21
N LYS A 139 8.20 -1.25 28.12
CA LYS A 139 8.11 -0.69 29.48
C LYS A 139 7.83 0.82 29.48
N GLU A 140 8.12 1.48 28.38
CA GLU A 140 7.94 2.93 28.18
C GLU A 140 6.56 3.27 27.55
N GLY A 141 5.67 2.28 27.38
CA GLY A 141 4.35 2.46 26.79
C GLY A 141 4.35 2.58 25.26
N LYS A 142 5.46 2.28 24.59
CA LYS A 142 5.53 2.27 23.11
C LYS A 142 5.22 0.89 22.55
N MET A 143 4.38 0.85 21.51
CA MET A 143 4.16 -0.37 20.75
C MET A 143 5.40 -0.71 19.93
N THR A 144 5.89 -1.93 20.10
CA THR A 144 6.99 -2.51 19.32
C THR A 144 6.48 -3.76 18.63
N TYR A 145 7.14 -4.16 17.56
CA TYR A 145 6.74 -5.31 16.76
C TYR A 145 7.89 -6.29 16.66
N LYS A 146 7.65 -7.51 17.14
CA LYS A 146 8.62 -8.60 17.11
C LYS A 146 8.24 -9.59 16.03
N ARG A 147 9.21 -9.94 15.19
CA ARG A 147 9.02 -10.99 14.20
C ARG A 147 8.95 -12.36 14.87
N VAL A 148 7.85 -13.08 14.63
CA VAL A 148 7.59 -14.42 15.18
C VAL A 148 7.60 -15.51 14.13
N GLY A 149 7.57 -15.16 12.84
CA GLY A 149 7.65 -16.14 11.78
C GLY A 149 7.60 -15.52 10.38
N VAL A 150 7.51 -16.40 9.39
CA VAL A 150 7.41 -16.06 7.97
C VAL A 150 6.34 -16.90 7.31
N ILE A 151 5.55 -16.24 6.45
CA ILE A 151 4.54 -16.88 5.61
C ILE A 151 4.75 -16.49 4.15
N GLN A 152 4.18 -17.27 3.25
CA GLN A 152 4.23 -17.05 1.81
C GLN A 152 2.86 -17.36 1.20
N PRO A 153 2.40 -16.58 0.20
CA PRO A 153 1.17 -16.87 -0.51
C PRO A 153 1.19 -18.30 -1.08
N LYS A 154 0.05 -18.97 -1.02
CA LYS A 154 -0.14 -20.24 -1.76
C LYS A 154 -0.40 -19.93 -3.21
N GLU A 155 0.18 -20.76 -4.07
CA GLU A 155 -0.05 -20.75 -5.50
C GLU A 155 -1.56 -20.80 -5.82
N ASN A 156 -1.99 -20.00 -6.77
CA ASN A 156 -3.39 -19.86 -7.21
C ASN A 156 -4.41 -19.45 -6.12
N LEU A 157 -3.97 -19.02 -4.94
CA LEU A 157 -4.84 -18.59 -3.84
C LEU A 157 -4.54 -17.13 -3.41
N ILE A 158 -4.11 -16.31 -4.36
CA ILE A 158 -3.90 -14.88 -4.19
C ILE A 158 -5.19 -14.17 -4.61
N TRP A 159 -5.71 -13.33 -3.74
CA TRP A 159 -6.89 -12.54 -4.03
C TRP A 159 -6.61 -11.50 -5.12
N ASP A 160 -7.44 -11.52 -6.17
CA ASP A 160 -7.44 -10.46 -7.17
C ASP A 160 -8.40 -9.35 -6.73
N ASN A 161 -7.86 -8.37 -6.02
CA ASN A 161 -8.57 -7.21 -5.51
C ASN A 161 -8.34 -5.95 -6.37
N ARG A 162 -7.86 -6.12 -7.60
CA ARG A 162 -7.69 -5.00 -8.54
C ARG A 162 -9.04 -4.45 -8.97
N TYR A 163 -9.04 -3.20 -9.41
CA TYR A 163 -10.26 -2.54 -9.87
C TYR A 163 -10.94 -3.33 -11.01
N MET A 164 -12.23 -3.65 -10.83
CA MET A 164 -13.07 -4.42 -11.76
C MET A 164 -12.53 -5.83 -12.10
N ALA A 165 -11.73 -6.44 -11.23
CA ALA A 165 -11.20 -7.78 -11.45
C ALA A 165 -12.32 -8.84 -11.56
N SER A 166 -13.40 -8.69 -10.79
CA SER A 166 -14.56 -9.58 -10.83
C SER A 166 -15.30 -9.60 -12.18
N GLU A 167 -15.22 -8.52 -12.95
CA GLU A 167 -15.84 -8.44 -14.28
C GLU A 167 -14.97 -9.09 -15.36
N GLU A 168 -13.66 -9.22 -15.13
CA GLU A 168 -12.70 -9.81 -16.05
C GLU A 168 -12.55 -11.33 -15.85
N GLN A 169 -12.95 -11.83 -14.69
CA GLN A 169 -12.85 -13.26 -14.37
C GLN A 169 -14.09 -14.01 -14.84
N ALA A 170 -13.94 -14.80 -15.90
CA ALA A 170 -15.02 -15.60 -16.45
C ALA A 170 -15.57 -16.69 -15.52
N TYR A 171 -14.82 -17.09 -14.46
CA TYR A 171 -15.25 -18.03 -13.42
C TYR A 171 -14.50 -17.79 -12.10
N GLY A 172 -15.21 -17.30 -11.15
CA GLY A 172 -15.10 -17.18 -9.73
C GLY A 172 -13.92 -17.80 -9.00
N SER A 173 -12.94 -16.97 -8.71
CA SER A 173 -12.14 -17.12 -7.51
C SER A 173 -12.13 -15.79 -6.72
N ASP A 174 -13.32 -15.27 -6.44
CA ASP A 174 -13.44 -14.16 -5.50
C ASP A 174 -13.29 -14.70 -4.08
N PHE A 175 -12.04 -15.00 -3.71
CA PHE A 175 -11.75 -15.48 -2.37
C PHE A 175 -11.90 -14.41 -1.31
N GLY A 176 -11.97 -13.12 -1.68
CA GLY A 176 -11.99 -11.99 -0.75
C GLY A 176 -10.76 -11.91 0.18
N PHE A 177 -9.76 -12.78 0.01
CA PHE A 177 -8.54 -12.86 0.81
C PHE A 177 -7.47 -13.69 0.10
N THR A 178 -6.20 -13.44 0.44
CA THR A 178 -5.09 -14.31 0.05
C THR A 178 -4.87 -15.38 1.12
N THR A 179 -4.64 -16.61 0.68
CA THR A 179 -4.29 -17.74 1.56
C THR A 179 -2.78 -17.96 1.55
N PHE A 180 -2.22 -18.18 2.73
CA PHE A 180 -0.79 -18.32 2.93
C PHE A 180 -0.43 -19.74 3.42
N ARG A 181 0.83 -20.11 3.22
CA ARG A 181 1.49 -21.24 3.89
C ARG A 181 2.52 -20.72 4.87
N LYS A 182 2.67 -21.40 5.99
CA LYS A 182 3.75 -21.13 6.95
C LYS A 182 5.07 -21.58 6.36
N VAL A 183 6.07 -20.71 6.41
CA VAL A 183 7.45 -21.02 6.00
C VAL A 183 8.30 -21.31 7.24
N SER A 184 8.18 -20.49 8.28
CA SER A 184 8.91 -20.67 9.54
C SER A 184 8.21 -19.95 10.70
N GLY A 185 8.65 -20.24 11.91
CA GLY A 185 8.22 -19.54 13.13
C GLY A 185 7.36 -20.35 14.08
N GLY A 186 6.89 -19.70 15.15
CA GLY A 186 6.05 -20.26 16.20
C GLY A 186 4.58 -20.37 15.83
N ASP A 187 3.73 -20.31 16.85
CA ASP A 187 2.29 -20.30 16.68
C ASP A 187 1.81 -18.90 16.30
N PHE A 188 0.85 -18.87 15.40
CA PHE A 188 0.21 -17.63 14.97
C PHE A 188 -1.22 -17.59 15.51
N TYR A 189 -1.72 -16.35 15.70
CA TYR A 189 -3.12 -16.11 16.08
C TYR A 189 -3.72 -14.97 15.24
N PRO A 190 -5.05 -14.94 15.08
CA PRO A 190 -5.71 -13.86 14.35
C PRO A 190 -5.41 -12.49 14.98
N GLY A 191 -5.22 -11.49 14.14
CA GLY A 191 -4.83 -10.14 14.58
C GLY A 191 -3.33 -9.86 14.58
N MET A 192 -2.46 -10.87 14.51
CA MET A 192 -1.04 -10.64 14.24
C MET A 192 -0.86 -9.94 12.90
N LEU A 193 0.06 -8.99 12.83
CA LEU A 193 0.32 -8.23 11.62
C LEU A 193 1.27 -8.98 10.70
N ILE A 194 1.03 -8.85 9.40
CA ILE A 194 1.97 -9.32 8.37
C ILE A 194 2.52 -8.12 7.61
N ARG A 195 3.79 -8.20 7.25
CA ARG A 195 4.51 -7.19 6.48
C ARG A 195 5.40 -7.85 5.44
N GLU A 196 5.36 -7.37 4.20
CA GLU A 196 6.20 -7.90 3.12
C GLU A 196 7.68 -7.64 3.41
N ILE A 197 8.51 -8.67 3.20
CA ILE A 197 9.97 -8.61 3.31
C ILE A 197 10.60 -8.84 1.93
N LYS A 198 11.70 -8.15 1.68
CA LYS A 198 12.50 -8.32 0.46
C LYS A 198 13.29 -9.62 0.48
#